data_33b60455288aed1f261555283ebf6997
#
_entry.id   33b60455288aed1f261555283ebf6997
#
_cell.length_a   1.000
_cell.length_b   1.000
_cell.length_c   1.000
_cell.angle_alpha   90.00
_cell.angle_beta   90.00
_cell.angle_gamma   90.00
#
_symmetry.space_group_name_H-M   'P 1'
#
loop_
_entity.id
_entity.type
_entity.pdbx_description
1 polymer ?
#
loop_
_entity_poly.entity_id
_entity_poly.type
_entity_poly.pdbx_seq_one_letter_code
_entity_poly.pdbx_strand_id
1 'polypeptide(L)'
;MDVSDNYLYTVAHMYKHYSTNGCGVRFLADVYLLYTKENARLDQPYIEAEFGKMGILDFARLVLRLALDLFEDRELDRDEMQMLTVCMQGGVFGDSKLTLVRQLNAQGAQLSGSAQRRRYLWRRLFPDKKKMHADFKALDRHPWLLPWFYLLRLLRLPFKRKAVLAETRQVQQLTRQQEEK
;
A
#
# COMPACT_ATOMS: atom_id res chain seq x y z
N MET A 1 -3.40 8.82 -24.99
CA MET A 1 -3.17 7.62 -24.19
C MET A 1 -4.01 6.53 -24.82
N ASP A 2 -3.41 5.46 -25.26
CA ASP A 2 -4.13 4.34 -25.87
C ASP A 2 -4.99 3.62 -24.82
N VAL A 3 -6.00 2.88 -25.26
CA VAL A 3 -6.92 2.15 -24.37
C VAL A 3 -6.14 1.10 -23.56
N SER A 4 -5.22 0.40 -24.19
CA SER A 4 -4.34 -0.57 -23.54
C SER A 4 -3.44 0.06 -22.48
N ASP A 5 -2.88 1.24 -22.75
CA ASP A 5 -2.10 2.00 -21.77
C ASP A 5 -2.94 2.45 -20.57
N ASN A 6 -4.21 2.84 -20.81
CA ASN A 6 -5.11 3.23 -19.73
C ASN A 6 -5.43 2.04 -18.81
N TYR A 7 -5.65 0.87 -19.40
CA TYR A 7 -5.86 -0.37 -18.64
C TYR A 7 -4.61 -0.74 -17.82
N LEU A 8 -3.42 -0.73 -18.45
CA LEU A 8 -2.13 -0.96 -17.79
C LEU A 8 -1.93 -0.02 -16.59
N TYR A 9 -2.17 1.28 -16.81
CA TYR A 9 -2.05 2.28 -15.75
C TYR A 9 -3.00 2.01 -14.59
N THR A 10 -4.27 1.69 -14.88
CA THR A 10 -5.30 1.44 -13.86
C THR A 10 -4.91 0.26 -12.96
N VAL A 11 -4.50 -0.87 -13.55
CA VAL A 11 -4.09 -2.06 -12.79
C VAL A 11 -2.77 -1.84 -12.04
N ALA A 12 -1.78 -1.20 -12.67
CA ALA A 12 -0.51 -0.88 -12.00
C ALA A 12 -0.70 0.11 -10.84
N HIS A 13 -1.62 1.08 -11.01
CA HIS A 13 -1.99 2.02 -9.95
C HIS A 13 -2.70 1.30 -8.79
N MET A 14 -3.60 0.37 -9.10
CA MET A 14 -4.23 -0.48 -8.09
C MET A 14 -3.17 -1.32 -7.34
N TYR A 15 -2.21 -1.93 -8.04
CA TYR A 15 -1.12 -2.69 -7.43
C TYR A 15 -0.29 -1.84 -6.46
N LYS A 16 0.05 -0.61 -6.86
CA LYS A 16 0.75 0.33 -5.99
C LYS A 16 -0.02 0.58 -4.69
N HIS A 17 -1.32 0.80 -4.77
CA HIS A 17 -2.17 0.99 -3.60
C HIS A 17 -2.32 -0.30 -2.79
N TYR A 18 -2.59 -1.42 -3.44
CA TYR A 18 -2.71 -2.73 -2.81
C TYR A 18 -1.47 -3.12 -2.02
N SER A 19 -0.28 -2.88 -2.56
CA SER A 19 1.00 -3.22 -1.92
C SER A 19 1.44 -2.23 -0.84
N THR A 20 0.90 -1.00 -0.81
CA THR A 20 1.32 0.04 0.13
C THR A 20 0.22 0.41 1.14
N ASN A 21 -0.84 1.04 0.69
CA ASN A 21 -1.85 1.69 1.54
C ASN A 21 -3.19 0.94 1.62
N GLY A 22 -3.29 -0.24 1.00
CA GLY A 22 -4.57 -0.89 0.74
C GLY A 22 -5.30 -0.23 -0.44
N CYS A 23 -6.14 -1.00 -1.12
CA CYS A 23 -7.00 -0.51 -2.19
C CYS A 23 -8.47 -0.66 -1.78
N GLY A 24 -9.35 0.12 -2.41
CA GLY A 24 -10.79 0.01 -2.21
C GLY A 24 -11.46 -0.77 -3.34
N VAL A 25 -12.69 -1.22 -3.10
CA VAL A 25 -13.52 -1.95 -4.07
C VAL A 25 -13.73 -1.15 -5.37
N ARG A 26 -13.64 0.18 -5.31
CA ARG A 26 -13.76 1.04 -6.49
C ARG A 26 -12.77 0.67 -7.60
N PHE A 27 -11.54 0.28 -7.26
CA PHE A 27 -10.56 -0.12 -8.26
C PHE A 27 -11.00 -1.36 -9.05
N LEU A 28 -11.71 -2.30 -8.41
CA LEU A 28 -12.28 -3.47 -9.10
C LEU A 28 -13.36 -3.04 -10.10
N ALA A 29 -14.20 -2.06 -9.73
CA ALA A 29 -15.20 -1.53 -10.65
C ALA A 29 -14.57 -0.81 -11.84
N ASP A 30 -13.50 -0.03 -11.62
CA ASP A 30 -12.77 0.65 -12.68
C ASP A 30 -12.14 -0.37 -13.66
N VAL A 31 -11.53 -1.45 -13.17
CA VAL A 31 -10.98 -2.53 -13.99
C VAL A 31 -12.07 -3.26 -14.78
N TYR A 32 -13.17 -3.62 -14.11
CA TYR A 32 -14.32 -4.28 -14.75
C TYR A 32 -14.89 -3.44 -15.90
N LEU A 33 -15.14 -2.15 -15.66
CA LEU A 33 -15.71 -1.24 -16.66
C LEU A 33 -14.78 -1.03 -17.86
N LEU A 34 -13.48 -0.84 -17.60
CA LEU A 34 -12.51 -0.70 -18.69
C LEU A 34 -12.43 -1.98 -19.53
N TYR A 35 -12.33 -3.13 -18.89
CA TYR A 35 -12.24 -4.40 -19.59
C TYR A 35 -13.49 -4.71 -20.39
N THR A 36 -14.68 -4.58 -19.81
CA THR A 36 -15.93 -4.95 -20.48
C THR A 36 -16.33 -3.99 -21.61
N LYS A 37 -16.08 -2.69 -21.43
CA LYS A 37 -16.44 -1.69 -22.47
C LYS A 37 -15.44 -1.63 -23.61
N GLU A 38 -14.18 -1.84 -23.35
CA GLU A 38 -13.10 -1.62 -24.31
C GLU A 38 -12.38 -2.91 -24.75
N ASN A 39 -12.91 -4.09 -24.39
CA ASN A 39 -12.25 -5.39 -24.63
C ASN A 39 -11.79 -5.58 -26.07
N ALA A 40 -12.61 -5.22 -27.04
CA ALA A 40 -12.29 -5.33 -28.46
C ALA A 40 -11.11 -4.43 -28.91
N ARG A 41 -10.75 -3.43 -28.12
CA ARG A 41 -9.68 -2.46 -28.39
C ARG A 41 -8.42 -2.71 -27.57
N LEU A 42 -8.45 -3.69 -26.64
CA LEU A 42 -7.32 -4.05 -25.81
C LEU A 42 -6.35 -4.96 -26.56
N ASP A 43 -5.12 -4.55 -26.69
CA ASP A 43 -4.02 -5.41 -27.18
C ASP A 43 -3.55 -6.34 -26.05
N GLN A 44 -4.17 -7.52 -25.93
CA GLN A 44 -3.90 -8.48 -24.87
C GLN A 44 -2.42 -8.94 -24.84
N PRO A 45 -1.77 -9.29 -25.98
CA PRO A 45 -0.36 -9.65 -25.98
C PRO A 45 0.54 -8.52 -25.44
N TYR A 46 0.28 -7.27 -25.81
CA TYR A 46 1.00 -6.11 -25.31
C TYR A 46 0.82 -5.93 -23.80
N ILE A 47 -0.42 -6.01 -23.31
CA ILE A 47 -0.77 -5.88 -21.90
C ILE A 47 -0.07 -6.93 -21.04
N GLU A 48 -0.12 -8.21 -21.46
CA GLU A 48 0.55 -9.28 -20.72
C GLU A 48 2.06 -9.13 -20.70
N ALA A 49 2.67 -8.72 -21.82
CA ALA A 49 4.10 -8.47 -21.89
C ALA A 49 4.53 -7.35 -20.94
N GLU A 50 3.77 -6.24 -20.88
CA GLU A 50 4.07 -5.11 -19.99
C GLU A 50 3.88 -5.48 -18.51
N PHE A 51 2.80 -6.20 -18.13
CA PHE A 51 2.64 -6.69 -16.77
C PHE A 51 3.74 -7.69 -16.39
N GLY A 52 4.21 -8.50 -17.34
CA GLY A 52 5.34 -9.40 -17.14
C GLY A 52 6.65 -8.64 -16.84
N LYS A 53 6.95 -7.58 -17.61
CA LYS A 53 8.11 -6.69 -17.35
C LYS A 53 8.02 -5.99 -16.00
N MET A 54 6.83 -5.61 -15.57
CA MET A 54 6.58 -5.00 -14.25
C MET A 54 6.61 -6.02 -13.09
N GLY A 55 6.60 -7.34 -13.38
CA GLY A 55 6.54 -8.38 -12.36
C GLY A 55 5.21 -8.46 -11.61
N ILE A 56 4.10 -8.02 -12.24
CA ILE A 56 2.77 -7.97 -11.63
C ILE A 56 1.71 -8.75 -12.43
N LEU A 57 2.12 -9.62 -13.34
CA LEU A 57 1.21 -10.35 -14.21
C LEU A 57 0.20 -11.20 -13.45
N ASP A 58 0.64 -11.95 -12.43
CA ASP A 58 -0.24 -12.79 -11.61
C ASP A 58 -1.26 -11.95 -10.84
N PHE A 59 -0.83 -10.79 -10.31
CA PHE A 59 -1.72 -9.83 -9.67
C PHE A 59 -2.76 -9.31 -10.67
N ALA A 60 -2.35 -8.93 -11.87
CA ALA A 60 -3.24 -8.38 -12.90
C ALA A 60 -4.31 -9.42 -13.32
N ARG A 61 -3.91 -10.69 -13.48
CA ARG A 61 -4.82 -11.81 -13.79
C ARG A 61 -5.82 -12.04 -12.65
N LEU A 62 -5.36 -12.04 -11.41
CA LEU A 62 -6.22 -12.21 -10.24
C LEU A 62 -7.22 -11.06 -10.11
N VAL A 63 -6.78 -9.81 -10.29
CA VAL A 63 -7.65 -8.62 -10.25
C VAL A 63 -8.73 -8.68 -11.32
N LEU A 64 -8.35 -9.03 -12.56
CA LEU A 64 -9.32 -9.13 -13.65
C LEU A 64 -10.35 -10.21 -13.39
N ARG A 65 -9.91 -11.41 -12.97
CA ARG A 65 -10.79 -12.52 -12.64
C ARG A 65 -11.75 -12.15 -11.52
N LEU A 66 -11.23 -11.63 -10.39
CA LEU A 66 -12.04 -11.13 -9.29
C LEU A 66 -13.05 -10.06 -9.73
N ALA A 67 -12.65 -9.13 -10.58
CA ALA A 67 -13.54 -8.08 -11.05
C ALA A 67 -14.70 -8.66 -11.90
N LEU A 68 -14.39 -9.59 -12.81
CA LEU A 68 -15.41 -10.26 -13.63
C LEU A 68 -16.35 -11.10 -12.76
N ASP A 69 -15.83 -11.95 -11.89
CA ASP A 69 -16.62 -12.87 -11.10
C ASP A 69 -17.49 -12.13 -10.06
N LEU A 70 -16.97 -11.06 -9.47
CA LEU A 70 -17.69 -10.21 -8.50
C LEU A 70 -18.87 -9.45 -9.15
N PHE A 71 -18.67 -8.84 -10.33
CA PHE A 71 -19.70 -8.02 -10.98
C PHE A 71 -20.63 -8.81 -11.89
N GLU A 72 -20.30 -10.05 -12.22
CA GLU A 72 -21.16 -10.99 -12.96
C GLU A 72 -21.83 -12.03 -12.04
N ASP A 73 -21.77 -11.83 -10.73
CA ASP A 73 -22.41 -12.66 -9.69
C ASP A 73 -21.99 -14.14 -9.76
N ARG A 74 -20.68 -14.39 -10.02
CA ARG A 74 -20.11 -15.73 -10.04
C ARG A 74 -19.52 -16.10 -8.67
N GLU A 75 -19.32 -17.39 -8.44
CA GLU A 75 -18.67 -17.88 -7.24
C GLU A 75 -17.19 -17.47 -7.23
N LEU A 76 -16.74 -16.87 -6.11
CA LEU A 76 -15.36 -16.45 -5.90
C LEU A 76 -14.53 -17.59 -5.34
N ASP A 77 -13.32 -17.78 -5.88
CA ASP A 77 -12.36 -18.72 -5.32
C ASP A 77 -11.69 -18.15 -4.05
N ARG A 78 -10.83 -18.96 -3.43
CA ARG A 78 -10.16 -18.62 -2.18
C ARG A 78 -9.27 -17.37 -2.31
N ASP A 79 -8.53 -17.27 -3.41
CA ASP A 79 -7.58 -16.15 -3.62
C ASP A 79 -8.33 -14.86 -3.93
N GLU A 80 -9.41 -14.94 -4.68
CA GLU A 80 -10.34 -13.86 -4.98
C GLU A 80 -11.02 -13.35 -3.70
N MET A 81 -11.53 -14.24 -2.87
CA MET A 81 -12.14 -13.89 -1.60
C MET A 81 -11.15 -13.22 -0.65
N GLN A 82 -9.91 -13.69 -0.63
CA GLN A 82 -8.85 -13.06 0.16
C GLN A 82 -8.53 -11.65 -0.35
N MET A 83 -8.41 -11.47 -1.67
CA MET A 83 -8.18 -10.16 -2.28
C MET A 83 -9.36 -9.22 -2.03
N LEU A 84 -10.59 -9.69 -2.22
CA LEU A 84 -11.81 -8.91 -1.95
C LEU A 84 -11.86 -8.45 -0.49
N THR A 85 -11.56 -9.35 0.46
CA THR A 85 -11.50 -9.01 1.88
C THR A 85 -10.53 -7.85 2.15
N VAL A 86 -9.38 -7.88 1.51
CA VAL A 86 -8.38 -6.80 1.60
C VAL A 86 -8.91 -5.49 1.02
N CYS A 87 -9.61 -5.55 -0.13
CA CYS A 87 -10.20 -4.38 -0.76
C CYS A 87 -11.34 -3.79 0.08
N MET A 88 -12.17 -4.64 0.69
CA MET A 88 -13.26 -4.20 1.57
C MET A 88 -12.74 -3.57 2.87
N GLN A 89 -11.70 -4.14 3.48
CA GLN A 89 -11.08 -3.60 4.68
C GLN A 89 -10.40 -2.24 4.42
N GLY A 90 -9.93 -2.00 3.20
CA GLY A 90 -9.35 -0.72 2.78
C GLY A 90 -10.40 0.39 2.62
N GLY A 91 -11.69 0.09 2.67
CA GLY A 91 -12.77 1.05 2.37
C GLY A 91 -12.72 1.54 0.92
N VAL A 92 -13.34 2.71 0.65
CA VAL A 92 -13.39 3.25 -0.72
C VAL A 92 -12.03 3.77 -1.21
N PHE A 93 -11.20 4.28 -0.30
CA PHE A 93 -9.93 4.96 -0.61
C PHE A 93 -8.67 4.28 -0.04
N GLY A 94 -8.82 3.10 0.56
CA GLY A 94 -7.74 2.44 1.30
C GLY A 94 -7.63 2.94 2.75
N ASP A 95 -7.27 2.06 3.69
CA ASP A 95 -7.08 2.42 5.10
C ASP A 95 -5.59 2.41 5.47
N SER A 96 -5.11 3.55 5.97
CA SER A 96 -3.75 3.69 6.51
C SER A 96 -3.44 2.72 7.66
N LYS A 97 -4.46 2.21 8.36
CA LYS A 97 -4.31 1.22 9.43
C LYS A 97 -3.86 -0.14 8.89
N LEU A 98 -4.47 -0.57 7.77
CA LEU A 98 -4.12 -1.84 7.13
C LEU A 98 -2.67 -1.84 6.61
N THR A 99 -2.22 -0.69 6.08
CA THR A 99 -0.83 -0.46 5.69
C THR A 99 0.12 -0.64 6.85
N LEU A 100 -0.24 -0.09 8.00
CA LEU A 100 0.59 -0.15 9.19
C LEU A 100 0.73 -1.61 9.67
N VAL A 101 -0.37 -2.36 9.70
CA VAL A 101 -0.36 -3.79 10.06
C VAL A 101 0.46 -4.62 9.09
N ARG A 102 0.31 -4.41 7.78
CA ARG A 102 1.10 -5.11 6.76
C ARG A 102 2.58 -4.79 6.84
N GLN A 103 2.95 -3.52 7.06
CA GLN A 103 4.33 -3.12 7.25
C GLN A 103 4.94 -3.72 8.51
N LEU A 104 4.16 -3.85 9.58
CA LEU A 104 4.60 -4.52 10.80
C LEU A 104 4.80 -6.02 10.58
N ASN A 105 3.87 -6.68 9.89
CA ASN A 105 3.94 -8.12 9.59
C ASN A 105 5.06 -8.45 8.59
N ALA A 106 5.26 -7.64 7.54
CA ALA A 106 6.35 -7.83 6.58
C ALA A 106 7.75 -7.63 7.18
N GLN A 107 7.85 -6.98 8.34
CA GLN A 107 9.12 -6.70 9.03
C GLN A 107 9.50 -7.74 10.10
N GLY A 108 8.80 -8.84 10.18
CA GLY A 108 9.12 -9.98 11.04
C GLY A 108 8.09 -10.26 12.11
N ALA A 109 7.25 -11.22 11.85
CA ALA A 109 6.16 -11.72 12.68
C ALA A 109 6.59 -12.39 14.01
N GLN A 110 7.85 -12.28 14.44
CA GLN A 110 8.36 -12.97 15.63
C GLN A 110 8.89 -12.06 16.74
N LEU A 111 8.68 -10.74 16.65
CA LEU A 111 9.10 -9.84 17.71
C LEU A 111 7.93 -9.52 18.64
N SER A 112 8.16 -9.60 19.96
CA SER A 112 7.17 -9.20 20.98
C SER A 112 6.66 -7.77 20.70
N GLY A 113 5.40 -7.48 21.00
CA GLY A 113 4.76 -6.19 20.69
C GLY A 113 5.53 -4.95 21.17
N SER A 114 6.31 -5.09 22.25
CA SER A 114 7.19 -4.03 22.78
C SER A 114 8.39 -3.73 21.87
N ALA A 115 8.97 -4.77 21.26
CA ALA A 115 10.11 -4.63 20.35
C ALA A 115 9.67 -4.05 18.99
N GLN A 116 8.51 -4.45 18.49
CA GLN A 116 7.91 -3.89 17.26
C GLN A 116 7.63 -2.38 17.41
N ARG A 117 7.03 -1.99 18.54
CA ARG A 117 6.78 -0.58 18.89
C ARG A 117 8.06 0.23 18.95
N ARG A 118 9.10 -0.28 19.60
CA ARG A 118 10.40 0.39 19.73
C ARG A 118 11.07 0.56 18.37
N ARG A 119 11.06 -0.48 17.52
CA ARG A 119 11.61 -0.44 16.16
C ARG A 119 10.84 0.53 15.25
N TYR A 120 9.51 0.57 15.34
CA TYR A 120 8.67 1.54 14.63
C TYR A 120 9.00 2.98 15.03
N LEU A 121 9.04 3.25 16.35
CA LEU A 121 9.39 4.57 16.87
C LEU A 121 10.80 5.00 16.44
N TRP A 122 11.77 4.08 16.47
CA TRP A 122 13.13 4.35 16.05
C TRP A 122 13.21 4.75 14.57
N ARG A 123 12.57 4.00 13.68
CA ARG A 123 12.53 4.34 12.25
C ARG A 123 11.77 5.62 11.95
N ARG A 124 10.78 5.95 12.76
CA ARG A 124 10.04 7.21 12.64
C ARG A 124 10.86 8.41 13.10
N LEU A 125 11.66 8.23 14.13
CA LEU A 125 12.58 9.26 14.65
C LEU A 125 13.78 9.46 13.72
N PHE A 126 14.33 8.35 13.22
CA PHE A 126 15.52 8.31 12.39
C PHE A 126 15.19 7.65 11.02
N PRO A 127 14.49 8.37 10.13
CA PRO A 127 14.20 7.87 8.80
C PRO A 127 15.48 7.75 7.96
N ASP A 128 15.41 6.91 6.94
CA ASP A 128 16.52 6.66 6.01
C ASP A 128 17.00 7.95 5.33
N LYS A 129 18.29 8.01 4.98
CA LYS A 129 18.90 9.14 4.29
C LYS A 129 18.12 9.57 3.05
N LYS A 130 17.62 8.62 2.24
CA LYS A 130 16.78 8.89 1.06
C LYS A 130 15.52 9.69 1.41
N LYS A 131 14.87 9.35 2.52
CA LYS A 131 13.67 10.07 2.98
C LYS A 131 14.00 11.45 3.54
N MET A 132 15.15 11.60 4.19
CA MET A 132 15.62 12.91 4.67
C MET A 132 15.93 13.85 3.49
N HIS A 133 16.54 13.37 2.41
CA HIS A 133 16.76 14.15 1.19
C HIS A 133 15.44 14.54 0.50
N ALA A 134 14.44 13.65 0.48
CA ALA A 134 13.10 13.97 -0.05
C ALA A 134 12.37 15.03 0.78
N ASP A 135 12.50 14.97 2.12
CA ASP A 135 11.85 15.91 3.04
C ASP A 135 12.58 17.28 3.08
N PHE A 136 13.89 17.31 2.84
CA PHE A 136 14.75 18.50 2.96
C PHE A 136 15.69 18.63 1.76
N LYS A 137 15.26 19.32 0.72
CA LYS A 137 16.06 19.56 -0.50
C LYS A 137 17.40 20.27 -0.25
N ALA A 138 17.55 20.97 0.88
CA ALA A 138 18.81 21.58 1.27
C ALA A 138 19.93 20.54 1.51
N LEU A 139 19.59 19.29 1.84
CA LEU A 139 20.56 18.21 2.01
C LEU A 139 21.24 17.78 0.69
N ASP A 140 20.64 18.06 -0.46
CA ASP A 140 21.23 17.78 -1.77
C ASP A 140 22.47 18.66 -2.02
N ARG A 141 22.48 19.89 -1.46
CA ARG A 141 23.62 20.81 -1.57
C ARG A 141 24.61 20.68 -0.40
N HIS A 142 24.10 20.31 0.80
CA HIS A 142 24.90 20.31 2.03
C HIS A 142 24.65 19.03 2.86
N PRO A 143 25.15 17.86 2.43
CA PRO A 143 24.90 16.58 3.10
C PRO A 143 25.44 16.51 4.53
N TRP A 144 26.41 17.35 4.89
CA TRP A 144 26.96 17.47 6.25
C TRP A 144 25.97 18.05 7.28
N LEU A 145 24.88 18.70 6.83
CA LEU A 145 23.81 19.20 7.69
C LEU A 145 22.83 18.11 8.17
N LEU A 146 23.01 16.86 7.73
CA LEU A 146 22.15 15.75 8.09
C LEU A 146 21.90 15.60 9.61
N PRO A 147 22.93 15.68 10.50
CA PRO A 147 22.73 15.62 11.95
C PRO A 147 21.86 16.77 12.48
N TRP A 148 22.03 17.96 11.92
CA TRP A 148 21.25 19.15 12.28
C TRP A 148 19.77 19.01 11.92
N PHE A 149 19.46 18.45 10.76
CA PHE A 149 18.08 18.18 10.35
C PHE A 149 17.41 17.07 11.19
N TYR A 150 18.15 16.09 11.66
CA TYR A 150 17.65 15.13 12.65
C TYR A 150 17.32 15.84 13.98
N LEU A 151 18.15 16.75 14.46
CA LEU A 151 17.91 17.53 15.67
C LEU A 151 16.67 18.43 15.52
N LEU A 152 16.55 19.16 14.41
CA LEU A 152 15.37 19.97 14.10
C LEU A 152 14.08 19.15 14.06
N ARG A 153 14.15 17.93 13.51
CA ARG A 153 13.01 17.02 13.48
C ARG A 153 12.61 16.56 14.88
N LEU A 154 13.58 16.26 15.74
CA LEU A 154 13.34 15.92 17.15
C LEU A 154 12.70 17.07 17.91
N LEU A 155 13.14 18.30 17.69
CA LEU A 155 12.57 19.51 18.31
C LEU A 155 11.13 19.79 17.84
N ARG A 156 10.75 19.37 16.62
CA ARG A 156 9.37 19.51 16.11
C ARG A 156 8.41 18.44 16.62
N LEU A 157 8.89 17.34 17.19
CA LEU A 157 8.05 16.24 17.71
C LEU A 157 7.07 16.67 18.80
N PRO A 158 7.40 17.52 19.79
CA PRO A 158 6.45 17.94 20.83
C PRO A 158 5.21 18.65 20.26
N PHE A 159 5.33 19.34 19.13
CA PHE A 159 4.18 19.98 18.47
C PHE A 159 3.24 18.99 17.75
N LYS A 160 3.70 17.77 17.44
CA LYS A 160 2.91 16.70 16.84
C LYS A 160 2.55 15.55 17.80
N ARG A 161 2.72 15.77 19.12
CA ARG A 161 2.49 14.73 20.16
C ARG A 161 1.13 14.05 20.04
N LYS A 162 0.06 14.79 19.78
CA LYS A 162 -1.30 14.23 19.66
C LYS A 162 -1.42 13.22 18.51
N ALA A 163 -0.83 13.52 17.36
CA ALA A 163 -0.87 12.61 16.19
C ALA A 163 -0.01 11.34 16.43
N VAL A 164 1.20 11.51 17.00
CA VAL A 164 2.10 10.39 17.29
C VAL A 164 1.51 9.46 18.37
N LEU A 165 0.89 10.04 19.42
CA LEU A 165 0.24 9.25 20.47
C LEU A 165 -1.02 8.51 19.96
N ALA A 166 -1.78 9.12 19.05
CA ALA A 166 -2.91 8.45 18.41
C ALA A 166 -2.47 7.25 17.57
N GLU A 167 -1.44 7.41 16.74
CA GLU A 167 -0.87 6.32 15.95
C GLU A 167 -0.29 5.19 16.82
N THR A 168 0.44 5.52 17.91
CA THR A 168 0.99 4.50 18.80
C THR A 168 -0.07 3.72 19.56
N ARG A 169 -1.19 4.36 19.93
CA ARG A 169 -2.34 3.69 20.55
C ARG A 169 -3.04 2.75 19.55
N GLN A 170 -3.18 3.15 18.29
CA GLN A 170 -3.74 2.29 17.24
C GLN A 170 -2.87 1.05 16.98
N VAL A 171 -1.54 1.21 16.91
CA VAL A 171 -0.61 0.08 16.78
C VAL A 171 -0.79 -0.88 17.95
N GLN A 172 -0.91 -0.38 19.17
CA GLN A 172 -1.05 -1.20 20.37
C GLN A 172 -2.38 -1.97 20.41
N GLN A 173 -3.47 -1.36 19.95
CA GLN A 173 -4.77 -2.05 19.83
C GLN A 173 -4.75 -3.16 18.79
N LEU A 174 -4.13 -2.92 17.64
CA LEU A 174 -4.02 -3.91 16.57
C LEU A 174 -3.14 -5.10 16.96
N THR A 175 -2.04 -4.86 17.67
CA THR A 175 -1.17 -5.93 18.17
C THR A 175 -1.88 -6.81 19.18
N ARG A 176 -2.66 -6.25 20.12
CA ARG A 176 -3.46 -7.02 21.07
C ARG A 176 -4.53 -7.88 20.40
N GLN A 177 -5.20 -7.37 19.38
CA GLN A 177 -6.21 -8.14 18.64
C GLN A 177 -5.61 -9.31 17.84
N GLN A 178 -4.31 -9.28 17.54
CA GLN A 178 -3.60 -10.39 16.90
C GLN A 178 -3.10 -11.43 17.90
N GLU A 179 -2.84 -11.05 19.15
CA GLU A 179 -2.44 -11.96 20.21
C GLU A 179 -3.65 -12.75 20.80
N GLU A 180 -4.88 -12.27 20.59
CA GLU A 180 -6.12 -12.90 21.04
C GLU A 180 -6.77 -13.85 20.01
N LYS A 181 -6.19 -13.98 18.79
CA LYS A 181 -6.64 -14.89 17.73
C LYS A 181 -5.69 -16.04 17.53
#